data_fd3267b0c1b3485e69398bacb98f7e6a
#
_entry.id   fd3267b0c1b3485e69398bacb98f7e6a
#
_cell.length_a   1.000
_cell.length_b   1.000
_cell.length_c   1.000
_cell.angle_alpha   90.00
_cell.angle_beta   90.00
_cell.angle_gamma   90.00
#
_symmetry.space_group_name_H-M   'P 1'
#
loop_
_entity.id
_entity.type
_entity.pdbx_description
1 polymer ?
#
loop_
_entity_poly.entity_id
_entity_poly.type
_entity_poly.pdbx_seq_one_letter_code
_entity_poly.pdbx_strand_id
1 'polypeptide(L)'
;MEHVLIVGAGLAGLRTAEELRRAGFAGALTLVGDEDRAPYDRPPLSKQFVRGQTDDTALRPAEFYAEQRIDLRLGTAVTGVDTAARQVRLADGSTRGYDQLVIATGLRPRRIPGLPEATGVHVLRSHADAVRLRAHLADARQAVVVGGGFIGCELAASFRAHGVPVTLVEPQPTPLAAALGTEVGALVARTHRAEGVDVRCGIGVEGLNVDGETVRGVRLSDGTAIDADLVVVGVGSIPATDWLAESGIPLAEPAAGGGIVCDETGRTAVDGIWAVGDVAAWPHRSGRNRRVEHWTNAGEQAKTLACALLGAEPPGPQVPYVWSDQYDLKIQVLGLPALADEVRIVEDQGRKFLAHYFRNGDLVAVVGAGMTGKVMKMRARLADTQPVG
;
A
#
# COMPACT_ATOMS: atom_id res chain seq x y z
N MET A 1 -21.02 2.80 -24.59
CA MET A 1 -19.70 2.42 -24.02
C MET A 1 -19.37 1.02 -24.51
N GLU A 2 -18.34 0.92 -25.34
CA GLU A 2 -17.94 -0.33 -25.99
C GLU A 2 -16.59 -0.85 -25.45
N HIS A 3 -15.70 0.06 -24.97
CA HIS A 3 -14.38 -0.31 -24.50
C HIS A 3 -13.98 0.42 -23.20
N VAL A 4 -13.64 -0.36 -22.18
CA VAL A 4 -13.02 0.12 -20.95
C VAL A 4 -11.55 -0.32 -20.94
N LEU A 5 -10.65 0.65 -20.82
CA LEU A 5 -9.21 0.43 -20.67
C LEU A 5 -8.81 0.70 -19.21
N ILE A 6 -8.19 -0.29 -18.57
CA ILE A 6 -7.70 -0.18 -17.18
C ILE A 6 -6.17 -0.18 -17.22
N VAL A 7 -5.55 0.86 -16.68
CA VAL A 7 -4.09 1.01 -16.59
C VAL A 7 -3.63 0.73 -15.17
N GLY A 8 -2.90 -0.36 -15.00
CA GLY A 8 -2.40 -0.88 -13.74
C GLY A 8 -2.99 -2.26 -13.43
N ALA A 9 -2.23 -3.32 -13.74
CA ALA A 9 -2.60 -4.72 -13.50
C ALA A 9 -2.29 -5.20 -12.07
N GLY A 10 -2.58 -4.33 -11.08
CA GLY A 10 -2.54 -4.68 -9.66
C GLY A 10 -3.92 -5.07 -9.13
N LEU A 11 -4.05 -5.12 -7.79
CA LEU A 11 -5.30 -5.47 -7.11
C LEU A 11 -6.48 -4.60 -7.55
N ALA A 12 -6.32 -3.27 -7.53
CA ALA A 12 -7.41 -2.34 -7.85
C ALA A 12 -7.88 -2.50 -9.30
N GLY A 13 -6.95 -2.62 -10.26
CA GLY A 13 -7.29 -2.84 -11.67
C GLY A 13 -7.99 -4.17 -11.90
N LEU A 14 -7.50 -5.27 -11.31
CA LEU A 14 -8.16 -6.56 -11.40
C LEU A 14 -9.55 -6.54 -10.78
N ARG A 15 -9.71 -5.97 -9.56
CA ARG A 15 -11.02 -5.86 -8.91
C ARG A 15 -11.99 -5.03 -9.72
N THR A 16 -11.54 -3.96 -10.37
CA THR A 16 -12.36 -3.16 -11.27
C THR A 16 -12.83 -4.01 -12.47
N ALA A 17 -11.96 -4.77 -13.09
CA ALA A 17 -12.32 -5.66 -14.20
C ALA A 17 -13.34 -6.72 -13.76
N GLU A 18 -13.16 -7.34 -12.60
CA GLU A 18 -14.09 -8.31 -12.01
C GLU A 18 -15.45 -7.70 -11.72
N GLU A 19 -15.51 -6.53 -11.09
CA GLU A 19 -16.76 -5.87 -10.72
C GLU A 19 -17.52 -5.40 -11.96
N LEU A 20 -16.85 -4.90 -13.00
CA LEU A 20 -17.47 -4.57 -14.28
C LEU A 20 -18.11 -5.80 -14.92
N ARG A 21 -17.43 -6.95 -14.94
CA ARG A 21 -18.02 -8.20 -15.46
C ARG A 21 -19.17 -8.70 -14.61
N ARG A 22 -19.04 -8.64 -13.29
CA ARG A 22 -20.11 -9.01 -12.35
C ARG A 22 -21.35 -8.15 -12.51
N ALA A 23 -21.18 -6.86 -12.78
CA ALA A 23 -22.26 -5.91 -13.02
C ALA A 23 -22.83 -5.99 -14.45
N GLY A 24 -22.39 -6.94 -15.29
CA GLY A 24 -22.95 -7.22 -16.60
C GLY A 24 -22.32 -6.44 -17.76
N PHE A 25 -21.19 -5.75 -17.56
CA PHE A 25 -20.50 -5.12 -18.69
C PHE A 25 -20.05 -6.14 -19.72
N ALA A 26 -20.59 -6.07 -20.93
CA ALA A 26 -20.32 -7.01 -22.02
C ALA A 26 -19.30 -6.51 -23.07
N GLY A 27 -18.93 -5.22 -23.02
CA GLY A 27 -17.99 -4.59 -23.96
C GLY A 27 -16.56 -5.08 -23.83
N ALA A 28 -15.66 -4.56 -24.65
CA ALA A 28 -14.23 -4.83 -24.58
C ALA A 28 -13.65 -4.33 -23.27
N LEU A 29 -12.82 -5.15 -22.64
CA LEU A 29 -12.17 -4.84 -21.37
C LEU A 29 -10.69 -5.21 -21.46
N THR A 30 -9.84 -4.19 -21.45
CA THR A 30 -8.39 -4.36 -21.52
C THR A 30 -7.77 -3.96 -20.19
N LEU A 31 -6.90 -4.82 -19.62
CA LEU A 31 -6.13 -4.57 -18.41
C LEU A 31 -4.64 -4.54 -18.76
N VAL A 32 -4.00 -3.39 -18.60
CA VAL A 32 -2.60 -3.15 -18.97
C VAL A 32 -1.74 -3.04 -17.71
N GLY A 33 -0.62 -3.75 -17.66
CA GLY A 33 0.37 -3.69 -16.58
C GLY A 33 1.79 -3.59 -17.08
N ASP A 34 2.63 -2.85 -16.38
CA ASP A 34 4.06 -2.68 -16.64
C ASP A 34 4.91 -3.88 -16.19
N GLU A 35 4.45 -4.63 -15.19
CA GLU A 35 5.08 -5.87 -14.78
C GLU A 35 4.72 -7.00 -15.78
N ASP A 36 5.65 -7.93 -16.01
CA ASP A 36 5.48 -9.10 -16.90
C ASP A 36 4.68 -10.26 -16.27
N ARG A 37 4.04 -9.99 -15.12
CA ARG A 37 3.34 -10.94 -14.29
C ARG A 37 1.85 -10.61 -14.18
N ALA A 38 1.02 -11.65 -14.21
CA ALA A 38 -0.42 -11.52 -13.94
C ALA A 38 -0.66 -10.91 -12.54
N PRO A 39 -1.79 -10.22 -12.33
CA PRO A 39 -2.15 -9.62 -11.05
C PRO A 39 -1.94 -10.56 -9.85
N TYR A 40 -1.21 -10.08 -8.86
CA TYR A 40 -0.82 -10.84 -7.68
C TYR A 40 -1.07 -10.05 -6.39
N ASP A 41 -1.14 -10.78 -5.27
CA ASP A 41 -1.32 -10.21 -3.94
C ASP A 41 0.01 -9.70 -3.38
N ARG A 42 0.08 -8.41 -3.02
CA ARG A 42 1.30 -7.77 -2.50
C ARG A 42 1.54 -8.01 -1.00
N PRO A 43 0.52 -8.11 -0.13
CA PRO A 43 0.73 -8.34 1.30
C PRO A 43 1.59 -9.55 1.65
N PRO A 44 1.57 -10.68 0.93
CA PRO A 44 2.47 -11.79 1.21
C PRO A 44 3.96 -11.48 0.98
N LEU A 45 4.31 -10.49 0.15
CA LEU A 45 5.69 -10.19 -0.26
C LEU A 45 6.61 -9.85 0.93
N SER A 46 6.10 -9.12 1.94
CA SER A 46 6.84 -8.78 3.16
C SER A 46 6.81 -9.88 4.23
N LYS A 47 6.05 -10.95 4.01
CA LYS A 47 5.74 -12.01 4.98
C LYS A 47 6.11 -13.39 4.44
N GLN A 48 5.09 -14.15 3.99
CA GLN A 48 5.23 -15.55 3.59
C GLN A 48 6.19 -15.71 2.40
N PHE A 49 6.15 -14.79 1.43
CA PHE A 49 7.01 -14.89 0.25
C PHE A 49 8.49 -14.70 0.60
N VAL A 50 8.83 -13.61 1.30
CA VAL A 50 10.23 -13.35 1.68
C VAL A 50 10.76 -14.40 2.66
N ARG A 51 9.85 -15.03 3.44
CA ARG A 51 10.18 -16.18 4.32
C ARG A 51 10.32 -17.52 3.59
N GLY A 52 10.09 -17.55 2.27
CA GLY A 52 10.14 -18.82 1.51
C GLY A 52 9.00 -19.78 1.81
N GLN A 53 7.90 -19.33 2.40
CA GLN A 53 6.74 -20.13 2.77
C GLN A 53 5.71 -20.27 1.64
N THR A 54 5.78 -19.40 0.64
CA THR A 54 4.99 -19.44 -0.59
C THR A 54 5.77 -18.86 -1.75
N ASP A 55 5.57 -19.42 -2.94
CA ASP A 55 6.04 -18.86 -4.21
C ASP A 55 4.88 -18.34 -5.05
N ASP A 56 3.66 -18.80 -4.76
CA ASP A 56 2.45 -18.34 -5.45
C ASP A 56 1.76 -17.23 -4.68
N THR A 57 1.60 -16.12 -5.36
CA THR A 57 0.86 -14.94 -4.88
C THR A 57 -0.20 -14.50 -5.90
N ALA A 58 -0.50 -15.30 -6.93
CA ALA A 58 -1.46 -14.95 -7.98
C ALA A 58 -2.85 -14.69 -7.38
N LEU A 59 -3.50 -13.61 -7.80
CA LEU A 59 -4.87 -13.30 -7.38
C LEU A 59 -5.90 -14.16 -8.10
N ARG A 60 -5.60 -14.60 -9.33
CA ARG A 60 -6.44 -15.48 -10.16
C ARG A 60 -5.58 -16.42 -10.98
N PRO A 61 -6.08 -17.62 -11.29
CA PRO A 61 -5.41 -18.52 -12.22
C PRO A 61 -5.41 -17.93 -13.64
N ALA A 62 -4.52 -18.41 -14.49
CA ALA A 62 -4.30 -17.85 -15.83
C ALA A 62 -5.55 -17.90 -16.72
N GLU A 63 -6.35 -18.96 -16.59
CA GLU A 63 -7.56 -19.21 -17.37
C GLU A 63 -8.67 -18.19 -17.09
N PHE A 64 -8.69 -17.63 -15.89
CA PHE A 64 -9.69 -16.67 -15.43
C PHE A 64 -9.84 -15.47 -16.39
N TYR A 65 -8.73 -14.94 -16.89
CA TYR A 65 -8.76 -13.74 -17.75
C TYR A 65 -9.45 -14.01 -19.07
N ALA A 66 -9.19 -15.17 -19.67
CA ALA A 66 -9.87 -15.61 -20.89
C ALA A 66 -11.37 -15.90 -20.66
N GLU A 67 -11.70 -16.60 -19.58
CA GLU A 67 -13.10 -16.90 -19.18
C GLU A 67 -13.91 -15.62 -18.96
N GLN A 68 -13.31 -14.63 -18.31
CA GLN A 68 -13.93 -13.33 -18.08
C GLN A 68 -13.79 -12.36 -19.26
N ARG A 69 -13.21 -12.80 -20.38
CA ARG A 69 -12.98 -11.97 -21.58
C ARG A 69 -12.26 -10.65 -21.24
N ILE A 70 -11.21 -10.74 -20.41
CA ILE A 70 -10.31 -9.65 -20.06
C ILE A 70 -9.07 -9.77 -20.94
N ASP A 71 -8.83 -8.79 -21.83
CA ASP A 71 -7.61 -8.68 -22.61
C ASP A 71 -6.47 -8.20 -21.70
N LEU A 72 -5.69 -9.15 -21.14
CA LEU A 72 -4.60 -8.87 -20.22
C LEU A 72 -3.30 -8.60 -21.00
N ARG A 73 -2.75 -7.40 -20.85
CA ARG A 73 -1.50 -6.93 -21.48
C ARG A 73 -0.46 -6.66 -20.41
N LEU A 74 0.49 -7.57 -20.28
CA LEU A 74 1.59 -7.51 -19.30
C LEU A 74 2.89 -7.02 -19.95
N GLY A 75 3.86 -6.58 -19.11
CA GLY A 75 5.14 -6.03 -19.59
C GLY A 75 4.96 -4.78 -20.44
N THR A 76 3.83 -4.08 -20.30
CA THR A 76 3.42 -2.98 -21.16
C THR A 76 3.21 -1.71 -20.33
N ALA A 77 4.21 -0.86 -20.25
CA ALA A 77 4.10 0.41 -19.53
C ALA A 77 3.31 1.43 -20.37
N VAL A 78 2.39 2.15 -19.70
CA VAL A 78 1.75 3.33 -20.26
C VAL A 78 2.58 4.55 -19.90
N THR A 79 2.94 5.38 -20.88
CA THR A 79 3.85 6.52 -20.74
C THR A 79 3.19 7.86 -20.93
N GLY A 80 1.92 7.90 -21.32
CA GLY A 80 1.17 9.13 -21.46
C GLY A 80 -0.29 8.89 -21.82
N VAL A 81 -1.10 9.93 -21.71
CA VAL A 81 -2.50 9.92 -22.12
C VAL A 81 -2.83 11.21 -22.86
N ASP A 82 -3.47 11.06 -24.00
CA ASP A 82 -4.14 12.16 -24.72
C ASP A 82 -5.64 12.08 -24.41
N THR A 83 -6.08 12.99 -23.56
CA THR A 83 -7.46 13.02 -23.09
C THR A 83 -8.44 13.48 -24.18
N ALA A 84 -7.98 14.35 -25.10
CA ALA A 84 -8.78 14.84 -26.22
C ALA A 84 -8.99 13.76 -27.29
N ALA A 85 -7.92 13.05 -27.64
CA ALA A 85 -8.00 11.93 -28.60
C ALA A 85 -8.53 10.64 -27.96
N ARG A 86 -8.69 10.57 -26.62
CA ARG A 86 -9.05 9.38 -25.85
C ARG A 86 -8.14 8.20 -26.14
N GLN A 87 -6.83 8.44 -26.05
CA GLN A 87 -5.81 7.43 -26.29
C GLN A 87 -4.74 7.45 -25.19
N VAL A 88 -4.23 6.26 -24.86
CA VAL A 88 -3.00 6.13 -24.08
C VAL A 88 -1.83 5.80 -24.99
N ARG A 89 -0.63 6.26 -24.64
CA ARG A 89 0.63 5.93 -25.30
C ARG A 89 1.36 4.86 -24.50
N LEU A 90 1.81 3.82 -25.19
CA LEU A 90 2.59 2.73 -24.62
C LEU A 90 4.10 2.97 -24.77
N ALA A 91 4.91 2.26 -24.01
CA ALA A 91 6.37 2.41 -24.03
C ALA A 91 7.01 2.03 -25.37
N ASP A 92 6.34 1.18 -26.17
CA ASP A 92 6.77 0.81 -27.53
C ASP A 92 6.41 1.88 -28.59
N GLY A 93 5.82 3.00 -28.18
CA GLY A 93 5.38 4.10 -29.04
C GLY A 93 3.98 3.90 -29.66
N SER A 94 3.36 2.75 -29.50
CA SER A 94 2.00 2.51 -29.99
C SER A 94 0.96 3.23 -29.12
N THR A 95 -0.26 3.38 -29.64
CA THR A 95 -1.38 3.98 -28.92
C THR A 95 -2.55 3.01 -28.79
N ARG A 96 -3.38 3.20 -27.75
CA ARG A 96 -4.63 2.47 -27.53
C ARG A 96 -5.75 3.45 -27.20
N GLY A 97 -6.84 3.35 -27.96
CA GLY A 97 -8.06 4.11 -27.71
C GLY A 97 -8.89 3.52 -26.57
N TYR A 98 -9.77 4.33 -26.01
CA TYR A 98 -10.73 3.93 -24.98
C TYR A 98 -12.03 4.78 -25.06
N ASP A 99 -13.14 4.21 -24.62
CA ASP A 99 -14.33 5.02 -24.29
C ASP A 99 -14.26 5.48 -22.84
N GLN A 100 -13.79 4.60 -21.94
CA GLN A 100 -13.55 4.91 -20.53
C GLN A 100 -12.15 4.44 -20.14
N LEU A 101 -11.41 5.30 -19.46
CA LEU A 101 -10.09 5.00 -18.90
C LEU A 101 -10.18 4.89 -17.38
N VAL A 102 -9.74 3.78 -16.81
CA VAL A 102 -9.59 3.60 -15.36
C VAL A 102 -8.11 3.57 -15.01
N ILE A 103 -7.66 4.48 -14.17
CA ILE A 103 -6.28 4.59 -13.72
C ILE A 103 -6.16 3.88 -12.37
N ALA A 104 -5.39 2.78 -12.35
CA ALA A 104 -5.17 1.90 -11.20
C ALA A 104 -3.67 1.62 -10.96
N THR A 105 -2.80 2.57 -11.32
CA THR A 105 -1.32 2.43 -11.33
C THR A 105 -0.70 2.31 -9.94
N GLY A 106 -1.44 2.64 -8.88
CA GLY A 106 -1.00 2.48 -7.51
C GLY A 106 0.16 3.41 -7.13
N LEU A 107 1.17 2.82 -6.49
CA LEU A 107 2.28 3.55 -5.86
C LEU A 107 3.63 3.01 -6.32
N ARG A 108 4.65 3.86 -6.18
CA ARG A 108 6.05 3.46 -6.21
C ARG A 108 6.74 3.79 -4.88
N PRO A 109 7.80 3.06 -4.50
CA PRO A 109 8.54 3.34 -3.27
C PRO A 109 9.17 4.74 -3.29
N ARG A 110 9.12 5.42 -2.16
CA ARG A 110 9.90 6.64 -1.95
C ARG A 110 11.36 6.25 -1.74
N ARG A 111 12.26 6.99 -2.38
CA ARG A 111 13.71 6.89 -2.15
C ARG A 111 14.16 8.00 -1.21
N ILE A 112 15.21 7.76 -0.45
CA ILE A 112 15.85 8.81 0.36
C ILE A 112 16.79 9.59 -0.57
N PRO A 113 16.60 10.91 -0.74
CA PRO A 113 17.48 11.70 -1.58
C PRO A 113 18.94 11.61 -1.11
N GLY A 114 19.88 11.47 -2.06
CA GLY A 114 21.31 11.42 -1.76
C GLY A 114 21.84 10.06 -1.29
N LEU A 115 20.99 9.05 -1.08
CA LEU A 115 21.50 7.70 -0.86
C LEU A 115 21.90 7.07 -2.22
N PRO A 116 23.14 6.58 -2.36
CA PRO A 116 23.57 5.90 -3.57
C PRO A 116 22.84 4.57 -3.76
N GLU A 117 22.71 4.14 -5.01
CA GLU A 117 22.36 2.76 -5.30
C GLU A 117 23.56 1.87 -4.99
N ALA A 118 23.35 0.78 -4.28
CA ALA A 118 24.38 -0.16 -3.92
C ALA A 118 23.81 -1.58 -3.83
N THR A 119 24.65 -2.56 -4.14
CA THR A 119 24.34 -3.97 -3.90
C THR A 119 24.08 -4.19 -2.42
N GLY A 120 22.98 -4.83 -2.08
CA GLY A 120 22.54 -5.01 -0.69
C GLY A 120 21.53 -3.96 -0.21
N VAL A 121 21.25 -2.94 -1.02
CA VAL A 121 20.19 -1.97 -0.73
C VAL A 121 18.94 -2.31 -1.53
N HIS A 122 17.81 -2.46 -0.85
CA HIS A 122 16.53 -2.88 -1.42
C HIS A 122 15.41 -1.92 -1.06
N VAL A 123 14.41 -1.91 -1.90
CA VAL A 123 13.03 -1.48 -1.61
C VAL A 123 12.11 -2.68 -1.77
N LEU A 124 10.89 -2.61 -1.25
CA LEU A 124 9.89 -3.65 -1.47
C LEU A 124 8.58 -3.05 -1.98
N ARG A 125 8.26 -3.32 -3.23
CA ARG A 125 6.97 -2.99 -3.84
C ARG A 125 6.49 -4.06 -4.80
N SER A 126 7.36 -4.51 -5.72
CA SER A 126 7.05 -5.48 -6.76
C SER A 126 7.45 -6.91 -6.35
N HIS A 127 6.91 -7.88 -7.09
CA HIS A 127 7.36 -9.28 -6.96
C HIS A 127 8.86 -9.41 -7.26
N ALA A 128 9.38 -8.71 -8.26
CA ALA A 128 10.79 -8.70 -8.58
C ALA A 128 11.66 -8.17 -7.44
N ASP A 129 11.18 -7.13 -6.71
CA ASP A 129 11.85 -6.66 -5.49
C ASP A 129 11.90 -7.75 -4.43
N ALA A 130 10.78 -8.44 -4.22
CA ALA A 130 10.68 -9.50 -3.22
C ALA A 130 11.59 -10.70 -3.55
N VAL A 131 11.71 -11.06 -4.83
CA VAL A 131 12.63 -12.13 -5.28
C VAL A 131 14.09 -11.74 -4.99
N ARG A 132 14.51 -10.51 -5.35
CA ARG A 132 15.86 -10.02 -5.07
C ARG A 132 16.14 -9.95 -3.56
N LEU A 133 15.18 -9.45 -2.79
CA LEU A 133 15.29 -9.33 -1.33
C LEU A 133 15.41 -10.72 -0.68
N ARG A 134 14.56 -11.67 -1.07
CA ARG A 134 14.60 -13.05 -0.56
C ARG A 134 15.92 -13.74 -0.87
N ALA A 135 16.43 -13.57 -2.09
CA ALA A 135 17.73 -14.14 -2.48
C ALA A 135 18.87 -13.58 -1.62
N HIS A 136 18.88 -12.29 -1.36
CA HIS A 136 19.90 -11.67 -0.53
C HIS A 136 19.75 -12.04 0.97
N LEU A 137 18.53 -12.15 1.46
CA LEU A 137 18.24 -12.51 2.86
C LEU A 137 18.82 -13.87 3.24
N ALA A 138 18.94 -14.81 2.30
CA ALA A 138 19.47 -16.14 2.54
C ALA A 138 20.93 -16.12 3.05
N ASP A 139 21.74 -15.14 2.62
CA ASP A 139 23.15 -15.01 2.97
C ASP A 139 23.43 -13.82 3.92
N ALA A 140 22.40 -13.05 4.28
CA ALA A 140 22.53 -11.86 5.09
C ALA A 140 22.95 -12.18 6.53
N ARG A 141 23.93 -11.45 7.03
CA ARG A 141 24.46 -11.58 8.39
C ARG A 141 23.91 -10.52 9.34
N GLN A 142 23.57 -9.36 8.83
CA GLN A 142 22.97 -8.25 9.58
C GLN A 142 22.17 -7.36 8.67
N ALA A 143 20.93 -7.09 9.08
CA ALA A 143 19.99 -6.27 8.33
C ALA A 143 19.68 -4.96 9.04
N VAL A 144 19.56 -3.88 8.25
CA VAL A 144 18.96 -2.62 8.69
C VAL A 144 17.67 -2.37 7.89
N VAL A 145 16.60 -2.16 8.62
CA VAL A 145 15.31 -1.73 8.05
C VAL A 145 15.14 -0.25 8.34
N VAL A 146 15.08 0.55 7.29
CA VAL A 146 14.91 2.01 7.35
C VAL A 146 13.45 2.35 7.13
N GLY A 147 12.78 2.83 8.18
CA GLY A 147 11.37 3.13 8.25
C GLY A 147 10.57 2.11 9.04
N GLY A 148 9.93 2.57 10.12
CA GLY A 148 9.09 1.80 11.04
C GLY A 148 7.61 1.80 10.67
N GLY A 149 7.25 1.92 9.38
CA GLY A 149 5.89 1.72 8.88
C GLY A 149 5.48 0.25 8.89
N PHE A 150 4.26 -0.06 8.41
CA PHE A 150 3.74 -1.45 8.38
C PHE A 150 4.71 -2.41 7.66
N ILE A 151 5.17 -2.06 6.45
CA ILE A 151 6.09 -2.93 5.67
C ILE A 151 7.43 -3.11 6.39
N GLY A 152 7.99 -2.04 6.96
CA GLY A 152 9.25 -2.14 7.71
C GLY A 152 9.13 -3.04 8.92
N CYS A 153 8.06 -2.93 9.71
CA CYS A 153 7.79 -3.81 10.85
C CYS A 153 7.59 -5.28 10.43
N GLU A 154 6.88 -5.52 9.31
CA GLU A 154 6.70 -6.87 8.75
C GLU A 154 8.02 -7.48 8.28
N LEU A 155 8.87 -6.69 7.61
CA LEU A 155 10.19 -7.14 7.18
C LEU A 155 11.12 -7.40 8.36
N ALA A 156 11.12 -6.53 9.37
CA ALA A 156 11.88 -6.78 10.60
C ALA A 156 11.48 -8.12 11.25
N ALA A 157 10.17 -8.40 11.33
CA ALA A 157 9.67 -9.68 11.82
C ALA A 157 10.07 -10.86 10.92
N SER A 158 10.04 -10.67 9.60
CA SER A 158 10.40 -11.70 8.63
C SER A 158 11.90 -12.04 8.67
N PHE A 159 12.77 -11.04 8.79
CA PHE A 159 14.22 -11.23 8.89
C PHE A 159 14.61 -11.92 10.21
N ARG A 160 13.94 -11.54 11.32
CA ARG A 160 14.12 -12.25 12.60
C ARG A 160 13.70 -13.72 12.50
N ALA A 161 12.65 -14.05 11.75
CA ALA A 161 12.25 -15.44 11.52
C ALA A 161 13.30 -16.25 10.74
N HIS A 162 14.18 -15.60 9.96
CA HIS A 162 15.36 -16.20 9.34
C HIS A 162 16.60 -16.23 10.24
N GLY A 163 16.49 -15.74 11.48
CA GLY A 163 17.62 -15.68 12.40
C GLY A 163 18.59 -14.53 12.16
N VAL A 164 18.31 -13.64 11.22
CA VAL A 164 19.15 -12.48 10.91
C VAL A 164 18.98 -11.41 12.01
N PRO A 165 20.06 -10.88 12.60
CA PRO A 165 20.01 -9.70 13.46
C PRO A 165 19.46 -8.48 12.70
N VAL A 166 18.54 -7.73 13.33
CA VAL A 166 17.85 -6.60 12.70
C VAL A 166 17.95 -5.36 13.55
N THR A 167 18.33 -4.25 12.92
CA THR A 167 18.11 -2.90 13.46
C THR A 167 16.99 -2.22 12.65
N LEU A 168 15.95 -1.75 13.34
CA LEU A 168 14.86 -0.95 12.78
C LEU A 168 15.11 0.52 13.12
N VAL A 169 15.28 1.36 12.09
CA VAL A 169 15.55 2.81 12.24
C VAL A 169 14.29 3.59 11.81
N GLU A 170 13.77 4.46 12.70
CA GLU A 170 12.57 5.25 12.46
C GLU A 170 12.74 6.69 12.96
N PRO A 171 12.56 7.72 12.11
CA PRO A 171 12.68 9.12 12.56
C PRO A 171 11.57 9.56 13.52
N GLN A 172 10.39 8.93 13.48
CA GLN A 172 9.31 9.20 14.44
C GLN A 172 9.65 8.64 15.83
N PRO A 173 8.94 9.10 16.90
CA PRO A 173 9.19 8.64 18.27
C PRO A 173 8.97 7.14 18.49
N THR A 174 8.14 6.50 17.66
CA THR A 174 7.85 5.06 17.72
C THR A 174 7.57 4.51 16.32
N PRO A 175 7.72 3.21 16.07
CA PRO A 175 7.19 2.58 14.88
C PRO A 175 5.68 2.82 14.78
N LEU A 176 5.16 2.93 13.56
CA LEU A 176 3.74 3.16 13.26
C LEU A 176 3.14 4.44 13.86
N ALA A 177 3.95 5.38 14.40
CA ALA A 177 3.45 6.60 15.02
C ALA A 177 2.56 7.42 14.09
N ALA A 178 2.93 7.55 12.82
CA ALA A 178 2.13 8.27 11.82
C ALA A 178 0.77 7.62 11.52
N ALA A 179 0.64 6.31 11.70
CA ALA A 179 -0.58 5.55 11.40
C ALA A 179 -1.43 5.30 12.65
N LEU A 180 -0.80 5.04 13.80
CA LEU A 180 -1.46 4.53 15.00
C LEU A 180 -1.24 5.39 16.26
N GLY A 181 -0.47 6.48 16.16
CA GLY A 181 -0.07 7.28 17.32
C GLY A 181 1.08 6.65 18.12
N THR A 182 1.64 7.45 19.03
CA THR A 182 2.82 7.08 19.82
C THR A 182 2.52 6.02 20.88
N GLU A 183 1.32 6.04 21.44
CA GLU A 183 0.89 5.10 22.49
C GLU A 183 0.87 3.66 21.97
N VAL A 184 0.21 3.42 20.85
CA VAL A 184 0.16 2.09 20.22
C VAL A 184 1.50 1.75 19.57
N GLY A 185 2.19 2.74 18.99
CA GLY A 185 3.54 2.57 18.47
C GLY A 185 4.54 2.09 19.52
N ALA A 186 4.42 2.55 20.78
CA ALA A 186 5.25 2.08 21.89
C ALA A 186 5.01 0.58 22.21
N LEU A 187 3.77 0.10 22.11
CA LEU A 187 3.45 -1.32 22.28
C LEU A 187 4.03 -2.18 21.15
N VAL A 188 4.01 -1.66 19.92
CA VAL A 188 4.64 -2.32 18.77
C VAL A 188 6.17 -2.36 18.94
N ALA A 189 6.80 -1.24 19.34
CA ALA A 189 8.24 -1.20 19.62
C ALA A 189 8.64 -2.21 20.72
N ARG A 190 7.83 -2.32 21.78
CA ARG A 190 8.03 -3.31 22.85
C ARG A 190 8.02 -4.74 22.28
N THR A 191 7.07 -5.05 21.40
CA THR A 191 7.00 -6.37 20.76
C THR A 191 8.25 -6.64 19.92
N HIS A 192 8.69 -5.70 19.09
CA HIS A 192 9.91 -5.86 18.29
C HIS A 192 11.16 -6.07 19.15
N ARG A 193 11.33 -5.29 20.23
CA ARG A 193 12.45 -5.46 21.18
C ARG A 193 12.42 -6.82 21.88
N ALA A 194 11.25 -7.29 22.27
CA ALA A 194 11.08 -8.63 22.87
C ALA A 194 11.49 -9.77 21.91
N GLU A 195 11.35 -9.55 20.61
CA GLU A 195 11.77 -10.48 19.54
C GLU A 195 13.23 -10.26 19.11
N GLY A 196 13.98 -9.41 19.81
CA GLY A 196 15.41 -9.19 19.59
C GLY A 196 15.73 -8.24 18.43
N VAL A 197 14.80 -7.36 18.05
CA VAL A 197 15.09 -6.25 17.12
C VAL A 197 15.67 -5.07 17.90
N ASP A 198 16.79 -4.50 17.42
CA ASP A 198 17.29 -3.21 17.88
C ASP A 198 16.43 -2.09 17.29
N VAL A 199 15.51 -1.53 18.10
CA VAL A 199 14.56 -0.49 17.65
C VAL A 199 15.10 0.89 18.01
N ARG A 200 15.54 1.64 17.00
CA ARG A 200 16.06 3.01 17.10
C ARG A 200 15.06 3.99 16.51
N CYS A 201 14.41 4.74 17.39
CA CYS A 201 13.41 5.75 17.03
C CYS A 201 13.92 7.16 17.35
N GLY A 202 13.31 8.17 16.72
CA GLY A 202 13.72 9.58 16.84
C GLY A 202 14.99 9.89 16.05
N ILE A 203 15.41 9.01 15.15
CA ILE A 203 16.67 9.13 14.43
C ILE A 203 16.51 8.69 12.96
N GLY A 204 17.13 9.43 12.04
CA GLY A 204 17.09 9.14 10.61
C GLY A 204 18.41 8.52 10.09
N VAL A 205 18.36 8.06 8.84
CA VAL A 205 19.55 7.64 8.08
C VAL A 205 20.02 8.82 7.23
N GLU A 206 21.31 9.18 7.34
CA GLU A 206 21.94 10.23 6.54
C GLU A 206 22.74 9.69 5.36
N GLY A 207 23.23 8.46 5.45
CA GLY A 207 24.10 7.92 4.41
C GLY A 207 24.28 6.42 4.51
N LEU A 208 24.89 5.86 3.46
CA LEU A 208 25.35 4.48 3.43
C LEU A 208 26.86 4.44 3.56
N ASN A 209 27.37 3.44 4.28
CA ASN A 209 28.74 3.02 4.20
C ASN A 209 28.85 1.98 3.10
N VAL A 210 29.66 2.22 2.08
CA VAL A 210 29.83 1.33 0.93
C VAL A 210 31.29 0.99 0.73
N ASP A 211 31.55 -0.22 0.24
CA ASP A 211 32.86 -0.69 -0.22
C ASP A 211 32.69 -1.10 -1.70
N GLY A 212 33.25 -0.27 -2.58
CA GLY A 212 32.91 -0.33 -4.00
C GLY A 212 31.42 -0.07 -4.22
N GLU A 213 30.73 -1.03 -4.81
CA GLU A 213 29.27 -1.00 -5.06
C GLU A 213 28.45 -1.73 -3.99
N THR A 214 29.07 -2.24 -2.92
CA THR A 214 28.42 -3.08 -1.93
C THR A 214 28.20 -2.32 -0.61
N VAL A 215 26.99 -2.38 -0.06
CA VAL A 215 26.67 -1.79 1.24
C VAL A 215 27.41 -2.54 2.36
N ARG A 216 27.96 -1.79 3.32
CA ARG A 216 28.60 -2.28 4.55
C ARG A 216 27.90 -1.77 5.81
N GLY A 217 26.97 -0.87 5.66
CA GLY A 217 26.23 -0.32 6.78
C GLY A 217 25.52 0.99 6.46
N VAL A 218 24.94 1.57 7.49
CA VAL A 218 24.25 2.87 7.44
C VAL A 218 24.86 3.83 8.44
N ARG A 219 24.86 5.12 8.11
CA ARG A 219 25.20 6.21 9.04
C ARG A 219 23.90 6.93 9.43
N LEU A 220 23.71 7.07 10.74
CA LEU A 220 22.55 7.73 11.32
C LEU A 220 22.79 9.23 11.52
N SER A 221 21.71 10.00 11.74
CA SER A 221 21.73 11.44 11.93
C SER A 221 22.44 11.94 13.23
N ASP A 222 22.73 11.03 14.16
CA ASP A 222 23.54 11.31 15.35
C ASP A 222 25.03 10.99 15.16
N GLY A 223 25.43 10.61 13.94
CA GLY A 223 26.80 10.19 13.61
C GLY A 223 27.10 8.72 13.90
N THR A 224 26.18 7.96 14.51
CA THR A 224 26.35 6.53 14.76
C THR A 224 26.40 5.76 13.44
N ALA A 225 27.31 4.80 13.31
CA ALA A 225 27.34 3.84 12.20
C ALA A 225 26.79 2.48 12.68
N ILE A 226 26.05 1.82 11.81
CA ILE A 226 25.54 0.45 12.00
C ILE A 226 26.04 -0.39 10.84
N ASP A 227 26.76 -1.45 11.12
CA ASP A 227 27.18 -2.41 10.11
C ASP A 227 25.97 -3.17 9.59
N ALA A 228 25.91 -3.39 8.28
CA ALA A 228 24.86 -4.19 7.63
C ALA A 228 25.31 -4.59 6.23
N ASP A 229 24.98 -5.81 5.85
CA ASP A 229 25.13 -6.30 4.48
C ASP A 229 23.77 -6.34 3.75
N LEU A 230 22.67 -6.16 4.48
CA LEU A 230 21.32 -6.02 3.92
C LEU A 230 20.65 -4.75 4.46
N VAL A 231 20.26 -3.83 3.58
CA VAL A 231 19.51 -2.62 3.92
C VAL A 231 18.21 -2.58 3.14
N VAL A 232 17.08 -2.41 3.82
CA VAL A 232 15.80 -2.21 3.17
C VAL A 232 15.25 -0.83 3.49
N VAL A 233 14.94 -0.06 2.44
CA VAL A 233 14.41 1.31 2.57
C VAL A 233 12.89 1.26 2.40
N GLY A 234 12.16 1.47 3.51
CA GLY A 234 10.72 1.46 3.61
C GLY A 234 10.14 2.78 4.14
N VAL A 235 10.54 3.92 3.55
CA VAL A 235 10.20 5.29 4.01
C VAL A 235 8.94 5.85 3.35
N GLY A 236 8.00 5.00 3.02
CA GLY A 236 6.72 5.35 2.40
C GLY A 236 6.72 5.23 0.89
N SER A 237 5.68 5.78 0.28
CA SER A 237 5.36 5.63 -1.12
C SER A 237 4.88 6.95 -1.72
N ILE A 238 4.90 7.02 -3.05
CA ILE A 238 4.35 8.14 -3.82
C ILE A 238 3.44 7.61 -4.93
N PRO A 239 2.35 8.33 -5.29
CA PRO A 239 1.46 7.89 -6.35
C PRO A 239 2.20 7.80 -7.69
N ALA A 240 1.90 6.73 -8.45
CA ALA A 240 2.50 6.51 -9.77
C ALA A 240 1.74 7.34 -10.85
N THR A 241 1.97 8.65 -10.84
CA THR A 241 1.25 9.64 -11.67
C THR A 241 2.14 10.41 -12.65
N ASP A 242 3.44 10.12 -12.73
CA ASP A 242 4.37 10.92 -13.56
C ASP A 242 3.98 10.94 -15.05
N TRP A 243 3.43 9.84 -15.55
CA TRP A 243 2.96 9.70 -16.91
C TRP A 243 1.73 10.56 -17.25
N LEU A 244 1.14 11.21 -16.23
CA LEU A 244 -0.03 12.10 -16.35
C LEU A 244 0.36 13.59 -16.40
N ALA A 245 1.64 13.95 -16.36
CA ALA A 245 2.10 15.33 -16.20
C ALA A 245 1.49 16.31 -17.23
N GLU A 246 1.27 15.86 -18.46
CA GLU A 246 0.74 16.68 -19.57
C GLU A 246 -0.74 16.39 -19.88
N SER A 247 -1.42 15.60 -19.07
CA SER A 247 -2.76 15.08 -19.37
C SER A 247 -3.91 16.05 -19.08
N GLY A 248 -3.68 17.05 -18.25
CA GLY A 248 -4.74 17.90 -17.69
C GLY A 248 -5.60 17.23 -16.62
N ILE A 249 -5.29 15.98 -16.21
CA ILE A 249 -5.98 15.29 -15.13
C ILE A 249 -5.57 15.91 -13.80
N PRO A 250 -6.51 16.38 -12.96
CA PRO A 250 -6.18 17.04 -11.70
C PRO A 250 -5.49 16.07 -10.71
N LEU A 251 -4.35 16.52 -10.18
CA LEU A 251 -3.61 15.84 -9.12
C LEU A 251 -3.73 16.62 -7.81
N ALA A 252 -3.87 15.91 -6.71
CA ALA A 252 -3.82 16.51 -5.37
C ALA A 252 -2.39 16.96 -5.05
N GLU A 253 -2.28 18.01 -4.25
CA GLU A 253 -0.99 18.55 -3.82
C GLU A 253 -0.14 17.49 -3.11
N PRO A 254 1.18 17.43 -3.33
CA PRO A 254 2.07 16.48 -2.66
C PRO A 254 1.98 16.55 -1.13
N ALA A 255 1.81 17.73 -0.56
CA ALA A 255 1.62 17.95 0.88
C ALA A 255 0.31 17.33 1.42
N ALA A 256 -0.70 17.14 0.56
CA ALA A 256 -1.96 16.44 0.88
C ALA A 256 -1.87 14.92 0.59
N GLY A 257 -0.69 14.41 0.22
CA GLY A 257 -0.44 13.01 -0.11
C GLY A 257 -0.44 12.70 -1.61
N GLY A 258 -0.72 13.69 -2.48
CA GLY A 258 -0.75 13.51 -3.94
C GLY A 258 -1.89 12.60 -4.41
N GLY A 259 -1.79 12.15 -5.65
CA GLY A 259 -2.75 11.23 -6.28
C GLY A 259 -3.77 11.94 -7.16
N ILE A 260 -4.57 11.17 -7.88
CA ILE A 260 -5.56 11.66 -8.83
C ILE A 260 -6.80 12.10 -8.07
N VAL A 261 -7.21 13.36 -8.24
CA VAL A 261 -8.42 13.90 -7.60
C VAL A 261 -9.67 13.31 -8.24
N CYS A 262 -10.52 12.70 -7.40
CA CYS A 262 -11.77 12.06 -7.82
C CYS A 262 -12.95 12.56 -6.96
N ASP A 263 -14.15 12.33 -7.46
CA ASP A 263 -15.38 12.38 -6.67
C ASP A 263 -15.58 11.06 -5.87
N GLU A 264 -16.72 10.96 -5.18
CA GLU A 264 -17.09 9.78 -4.36
C GLU A 264 -17.36 8.51 -5.16
N THR A 265 -17.33 8.58 -6.47
CA THR A 265 -17.49 7.43 -7.38
C THR A 265 -16.20 7.02 -8.08
N GLY A 266 -15.14 7.81 -7.91
CA GLY A 266 -13.85 7.62 -8.58
C GLY A 266 -13.73 8.32 -9.91
N ARG A 267 -14.72 9.16 -10.31
CA ARG A 267 -14.67 9.95 -11.53
C ARG A 267 -13.74 11.14 -11.32
N THR A 268 -12.90 11.44 -12.30
CA THR A 268 -12.09 12.67 -12.33
C THR A 268 -12.89 13.82 -12.94
N ALA A 269 -12.33 15.03 -12.89
CA ALA A 269 -12.93 16.19 -13.59
C ALA A 269 -12.84 16.09 -15.13
N VAL A 270 -12.07 15.13 -15.66
CA VAL A 270 -11.95 14.89 -17.12
C VAL A 270 -12.93 13.79 -17.53
N ASP A 271 -13.78 14.09 -18.49
CA ASP A 271 -14.80 13.14 -18.94
C ASP A 271 -14.22 11.82 -19.45
N GLY A 272 -14.84 10.70 -19.05
CA GLY A 272 -14.42 9.37 -19.41
C GLY A 272 -13.17 8.88 -18.68
N ILE A 273 -12.69 9.59 -17.65
CA ILE A 273 -11.49 9.20 -16.87
C ILE A 273 -11.83 9.01 -15.40
N TRP A 274 -11.42 7.87 -14.87
CA TRP A 274 -11.67 7.39 -13.51
C TRP A 274 -10.36 6.98 -12.86
N ALA A 275 -10.31 6.98 -11.52
CA ALA A 275 -9.16 6.42 -10.80
C ALA A 275 -9.58 5.63 -9.56
N VAL A 276 -8.81 4.58 -9.25
CA VAL A 276 -9.11 3.62 -8.19
C VAL A 276 -7.85 3.11 -7.50
N GLY A 277 -7.99 2.72 -6.25
CA GLY A 277 -6.89 2.18 -5.42
C GLY A 277 -5.93 3.26 -4.92
N ASP A 278 -4.72 2.86 -4.61
CA ASP A 278 -3.75 3.69 -3.90
C ASP A 278 -3.33 4.97 -4.66
N VAL A 279 -3.52 5.04 -5.97
CA VAL A 279 -3.23 6.23 -6.79
C VAL A 279 -4.31 7.30 -6.67
N ALA A 280 -5.52 6.93 -6.26
CA ALA A 280 -6.71 7.77 -6.30
C ALA A 280 -6.96 8.49 -4.97
N ALA A 281 -7.14 9.80 -5.03
CA ALA A 281 -7.50 10.65 -3.89
C ALA A 281 -9.01 10.95 -3.95
N TRP A 282 -9.79 10.13 -3.24
CA TRP A 282 -11.23 10.25 -3.13
C TRP A 282 -11.61 11.19 -1.97
N PRO A 283 -12.85 11.73 -1.94
CA PRO A 283 -13.34 12.49 -0.82
C PRO A 283 -13.19 11.75 0.50
N HIS A 284 -12.68 12.44 1.50
CA HIS A 284 -12.43 11.89 2.82
C HIS A 284 -13.14 12.72 3.88
N ARG A 285 -13.50 12.11 5.00
CA ARG A 285 -14.19 12.76 6.14
C ARG A 285 -13.48 13.97 6.74
N SER A 286 -12.21 14.18 6.40
CA SER A 286 -11.48 15.40 6.75
C SER A 286 -11.89 16.63 5.92
N GLY A 287 -12.85 16.49 4.98
CA GLY A 287 -13.28 17.55 4.06
C GLY A 287 -12.31 17.81 2.90
N ARG A 288 -11.33 16.94 2.72
CA ARG A 288 -10.35 17.01 1.60
C ARG A 288 -10.23 15.66 0.93
N ASN A 289 -9.83 15.64 -0.34
CA ASN A 289 -9.50 14.40 -1.02
C ASN A 289 -8.23 13.80 -0.42
N ARG A 290 -8.25 12.50 -0.13
CA ARG A 290 -7.10 11.75 0.41
C ARG A 290 -7.01 10.37 -0.21
N ARG A 291 -5.81 9.85 -0.30
CA ARG A 291 -5.55 8.46 -0.66
C ARG A 291 -5.63 7.57 0.58
N VAL A 292 -6.19 6.39 0.41
CA VAL A 292 -6.27 5.35 1.44
C VAL A 292 -5.57 4.11 0.89
N GLU A 293 -4.38 3.84 1.39
CA GLU A 293 -3.47 2.78 0.90
C GLU A 293 -3.78 1.43 1.58
N HIS A 294 -5.05 1.00 1.54
CA HIS A 294 -5.49 -0.24 2.17
C HIS A 294 -5.97 -1.26 1.12
N TRP A 295 -5.61 -2.51 1.31
CA TRP A 295 -6.01 -3.61 0.44
C TRP A 295 -7.54 -3.70 0.27
N THR A 296 -8.31 -3.59 1.36
CA THR A 296 -9.77 -3.63 1.34
C THR A 296 -10.37 -2.43 0.59
N ASN A 297 -9.79 -1.24 0.76
CA ASN A 297 -10.22 -0.01 0.11
C ASN A 297 -10.18 -0.12 -1.43
N ALA A 298 -9.14 -0.75 -1.98
CA ALA A 298 -9.02 -0.96 -3.42
C ALA A 298 -10.20 -1.77 -4.00
N GLY A 299 -10.66 -2.80 -3.28
CA GLY A 299 -11.83 -3.60 -3.68
C GLY A 299 -13.15 -2.85 -3.53
N GLU A 300 -13.30 -2.07 -2.46
CA GLU A 300 -14.50 -1.25 -2.20
C GLU A 300 -14.64 -0.14 -3.25
N GLN A 301 -13.56 0.58 -3.54
CA GLN A 301 -13.53 1.58 -4.60
C GLN A 301 -13.81 0.98 -5.97
N ALA A 302 -13.23 -0.18 -6.30
CA ALA A 302 -13.46 -0.86 -7.57
C ALA A 302 -14.95 -1.19 -7.77
N LYS A 303 -15.63 -1.66 -6.73
CA LYS A 303 -17.07 -1.96 -6.76
C LYS A 303 -17.91 -0.68 -6.94
N THR A 304 -17.59 0.38 -6.17
CA THR A 304 -18.28 1.67 -6.28
C THR A 304 -18.12 2.25 -7.68
N LEU A 305 -16.89 2.27 -8.22
CA LEU A 305 -16.60 2.75 -9.57
C LEU A 305 -17.35 1.95 -10.64
N ALA A 306 -17.34 0.62 -10.55
CA ALA A 306 -18.03 -0.22 -11.54
C ALA A 306 -19.54 0.03 -11.56
N CYS A 307 -20.18 0.18 -10.39
CA CYS A 307 -21.57 0.56 -10.28
C CYS A 307 -21.83 1.92 -10.94
N ALA A 308 -21.08 2.94 -10.57
CA ALA A 308 -21.25 4.30 -11.10
C ALA A 308 -21.02 4.37 -12.62
N LEU A 309 -20.01 3.68 -13.14
CA LEU A 309 -19.67 3.64 -14.56
C LEU A 309 -20.80 2.99 -15.38
N LEU A 310 -21.55 2.05 -14.81
CA LEU A 310 -22.67 1.39 -15.44
C LEU A 310 -24.04 2.00 -15.10
N GLY A 311 -24.07 3.13 -14.36
CA GLY A 311 -25.29 3.82 -13.98
C GLY A 311 -26.10 3.10 -12.91
N ALA A 312 -25.50 2.21 -12.14
CA ALA A 312 -26.09 1.53 -10.99
C ALA A 312 -25.80 2.28 -9.68
N GLU A 313 -26.62 2.10 -8.67
CA GLU A 313 -26.42 2.68 -7.35
C GLU A 313 -25.17 2.05 -6.66
N PRO A 314 -24.20 2.86 -6.21
CA PRO A 314 -23.04 2.35 -5.50
C PRO A 314 -23.41 1.78 -4.12
N PRO A 315 -22.64 0.81 -3.61
CA PRO A 315 -22.83 0.33 -2.24
C PRO A 315 -22.55 1.43 -1.22
N GLY A 316 -23.21 1.35 -0.08
CA GLY A 316 -22.96 2.27 1.04
C GLY A 316 -21.52 2.14 1.57
N PRO A 317 -21.03 3.18 2.28
CA PRO A 317 -19.66 3.23 2.80
C PRO A 317 -19.41 2.10 3.80
N GLN A 318 -18.20 1.53 3.74
CA GLN A 318 -17.75 0.49 4.65
C GLN A 318 -16.86 1.06 5.76
N VAL A 319 -16.79 0.37 6.91
CA VAL A 319 -15.83 0.71 7.96
C VAL A 319 -14.44 0.34 7.49
N PRO A 320 -13.49 1.29 7.36
CA PRO A 320 -12.13 1.02 6.90
C PRO A 320 -11.47 -0.07 7.74
N TYR A 321 -10.78 -0.99 7.08
CA TYR A 321 -10.09 -2.09 7.72
C TYR A 321 -8.73 -2.32 7.07
N VAL A 322 -7.70 -2.43 7.92
CA VAL A 322 -6.36 -2.84 7.50
C VAL A 322 -5.75 -3.76 8.56
N TRP A 323 -4.83 -4.60 8.14
CA TRP A 323 -4.09 -5.47 9.05
C TRP A 323 -2.61 -5.52 8.70
N SER A 324 -1.81 -5.94 9.68
CA SER A 324 -0.41 -6.28 9.52
C SER A 324 -0.12 -7.55 10.31
N ASP A 325 0.57 -8.50 9.68
CA ASP A 325 1.02 -9.72 10.36
C ASP A 325 2.50 -9.56 10.71
N GLN A 326 2.81 -9.54 12.00
CA GLN A 326 4.16 -9.39 12.54
C GLN A 326 4.42 -10.52 13.53
N TYR A 327 5.42 -11.34 13.27
CA TYR A 327 5.67 -12.58 14.03
C TYR A 327 4.46 -13.54 13.96
N ASP A 328 3.91 -13.93 15.11
CA ASP A 328 2.67 -14.69 15.27
C ASP A 328 1.45 -13.83 15.59
N LEU A 329 1.60 -12.48 15.52
CA LEU A 329 0.56 -11.53 15.85
C LEU A 329 -0.05 -10.91 14.60
N LYS A 330 -1.37 -10.82 14.58
CA LYS A 330 -2.13 -9.98 13.64
C LYS A 330 -2.50 -8.67 14.33
N ILE A 331 -1.93 -7.56 13.86
CA ILE A 331 -2.35 -6.21 14.24
C ILE A 331 -3.48 -5.82 13.28
N GLN A 332 -4.63 -5.47 13.84
CA GLN A 332 -5.82 -5.09 13.08
C GLN A 332 -6.23 -3.67 13.46
N VAL A 333 -6.53 -2.90 12.43
CA VAL A 333 -7.02 -1.52 12.53
C VAL A 333 -8.40 -1.46 11.91
N LEU A 334 -9.39 -1.06 12.67
CA LEU A 334 -10.76 -0.89 12.23
C LEU A 334 -11.18 0.56 12.47
N GLY A 335 -11.64 1.26 11.44
CA GLY A 335 -11.93 2.69 11.48
C GLY A 335 -10.73 3.56 11.08
N LEU A 336 -10.71 4.80 11.54
CA LEU A 336 -9.76 5.85 11.12
C LEU A 336 -8.99 6.43 12.32
N PRO A 337 -7.88 5.82 12.78
CA PRO A 337 -7.08 6.32 13.91
C PRO A 337 -6.62 7.77 13.73
N ALA A 338 -6.32 8.19 12.50
CA ALA A 338 -5.86 9.54 12.17
C ALA A 338 -6.89 10.65 12.47
N LEU A 339 -8.15 10.32 12.76
CA LEU A 339 -9.18 11.28 13.16
C LEU A 339 -9.24 11.51 14.65
N ALA A 340 -8.58 10.66 15.45
CA ALA A 340 -8.70 10.69 16.90
C ALA A 340 -7.93 11.86 17.53
N ASP A 341 -8.49 12.39 18.60
CA ASP A 341 -7.87 13.34 19.53
C ASP A 341 -7.47 12.68 20.86
N GLU A 342 -7.96 11.46 21.12
CA GLU A 342 -7.64 10.67 22.31
C GLU A 342 -7.44 9.20 21.96
N VAL A 343 -6.42 8.57 22.57
CA VAL A 343 -6.15 7.12 22.48
C VAL A 343 -6.21 6.51 23.88
N ARG A 344 -6.99 5.45 24.06
CA ARG A 344 -7.07 4.69 25.31
C ARG A 344 -6.62 3.26 25.11
N ILE A 345 -5.57 2.85 25.82
CA ILE A 345 -5.19 1.44 25.90
C ILE A 345 -6.18 0.74 26.82
N VAL A 346 -7.07 -0.06 26.23
CA VAL A 346 -8.16 -0.76 26.96
C VAL A 346 -7.66 -2.04 27.59
N GLU A 347 -6.77 -2.73 26.89
CA GLU A 347 -6.12 -3.94 27.37
C GLU A 347 -4.65 -3.95 26.94
N ASP A 348 -3.79 -4.36 27.87
CA ASP A 348 -2.38 -4.64 27.63
C ASP A 348 -1.97 -5.92 28.36
N GLN A 349 -1.69 -6.97 27.59
CA GLN A 349 -1.26 -8.28 28.06
C GLN A 349 0.18 -8.58 27.60
N GLY A 350 1.03 -7.55 27.51
CA GLY A 350 2.39 -7.66 27.00
C GLY A 350 2.43 -7.71 25.47
N ARG A 351 2.33 -8.88 24.86
CA ARG A 351 2.33 -9.02 23.39
C ARG A 351 0.98 -8.68 22.77
N LYS A 352 -0.12 -8.96 23.46
CA LYS A 352 -1.49 -8.67 22.98
C LYS A 352 -2.00 -7.40 23.61
N PHE A 353 -2.65 -6.57 22.81
CA PHE A 353 -3.23 -5.33 23.27
C PHE A 353 -4.49 -4.94 22.50
N LEU A 354 -5.29 -4.04 23.10
CA LEU A 354 -6.46 -3.42 22.50
C LEU A 354 -6.45 -1.93 22.84
N ALA A 355 -6.58 -1.08 21.81
CA ALA A 355 -6.67 0.37 21.94
C ALA A 355 -7.93 0.89 21.27
N HIS A 356 -8.61 1.83 21.91
CA HIS A 356 -9.73 2.57 21.39
C HIS A 356 -9.32 4.01 21.08
N TYR A 357 -9.81 4.53 19.97
CA TYR A 357 -9.51 5.87 19.46
C TYR A 357 -10.79 6.68 19.44
N PHE A 358 -10.75 7.83 20.08
CA PHE A 358 -11.90 8.71 20.24
C PHE A 358 -11.65 10.05 19.55
N ARG A 359 -12.74 10.68 19.10
CA ARG A 359 -12.78 12.07 18.65
C ARG A 359 -13.97 12.75 19.29
N ASN A 360 -13.74 13.80 20.06
CA ASN A 360 -14.79 14.48 20.84
C ASN A 360 -15.65 13.52 21.68
N GLY A 361 -15.07 12.43 22.16
CA GLY A 361 -15.76 11.38 22.93
C GLY A 361 -16.40 10.25 22.12
N ASP A 362 -16.51 10.37 20.80
CA ASP A 362 -17.03 9.34 19.90
C ASP A 362 -15.93 8.37 19.47
N LEU A 363 -16.25 7.08 19.44
CA LEU A 363 -15.33 6.05 18.97
C LEU A 363 -15.16 6.15 17.44
N VAL A 364 -13.92 6.39 16.96
CA VAL A 364 -13.59 6.53 15.53
C VAL A 364 -12.72 5.42 14.99
N ALA A 365 -11.99 4.69 15.86
CA ALA A 365 -11.24 3.50 15.47
C ALA A 365 -10.96 2.58 16.65
N VAL A 366 -10.62 1.34 16.33
CA VAL A 366 -10.11 0.32 17.25
C VAL A 366 -8.90 -0.34 16.65
N VAL A 367 -7.84 -0.50 17.44
CA VAL A 367 -6.61 -1.22 17.06
C VAL A 367 -6.37 -2.33 18.06
N GLY A 368 -6.11 -3.54 17.54
CA GLY A 368 -5.77 -4.67 18.41
C GLY A 368 -4.70 -5.57 17.81
N ALA A 369 -3.81 -6.07 18.66
CA ALA A 369 -2.84 -7.09 18.31
C ALA A 369 -3.23 -8.41 18.98
N GLY A 370 -3.43 -9.49 18.19
CA GLY A 370 -3.83 -10.80 18.70
C GLY A 370 -5.21 -10.83 19.38
N MET A 371 -6.07 -9.84 19.11
CA MET A 371 -7.41 -9.69 19.71
C MET A 371 -8.53 -9.58 18.67
N THR A 372 -8.43 -10.34 17.57
CA THR A 372 -9.32 -10.27 16.40
C THR A 372 -10.81 -10.22 16.76
N GLY A 373 -11.28 -11.09 17.67
CA GLY A 373 -12.68 -11.14 18.06
C GLY A 373 -13.17 -9.85 18.74
N LYS A 374 -12.31 -9.20 19.56
CA LYS A 374 -12.64 -7.94 20.23
C LYS A 374 -12.67 -6.78 19.25
N VAL A 375 -11.71 -6.70 18.32
CA VAL A 375 -11.68 -5.68 17.27
C VAL A 375 -12.92 -5.80 16.38
N MET A 376 -13.22 -7.00 15.88
CA MET A 376 -14.32 -7.19 14.94
C MET A 376 -15.71 -6.95 15.53
N LYS A 377 -15.91 -7.19 16.84
CA LYS A 377 -17.15 -6.84 17.55
C LYS A 377 -17.48 -5.34 17.52
N MET A 378 -16.47 -4.49 17.32
CA MET A 378 -16.67 -3.04 17.30
C MET A 378 -17.12 -2.51 15.93
N ARG A 379 -17.18 -3.39 14.89
CA ARG A 379 -17.53 -2.97 13.52
C ARG A 379 -18.92 -2.31 13.43
N ALA A 380 -19.95 -2.90 14.05
CA ALA A 380 -21.29 -2.33 14.04
C ALA A 380 -21.31 -0.95 14.70
N ARG A 381 -20.71 -0.83 15.89
CA ARG A 381 -20.62 0.46 16.61
C ARG A 381 -19.89 1.53 15.80
N LEU A 382 -18.82 1.17 15.07
CA LEU A 382 -18.12 2.11 14.21
C LEU A 382 -18.92 2.46 12.95
N ALA A 383 -19.76 1.58 12.44
CA ALA A 383 -20.67 1.88 11.34
C ALA A 383 -21.75 2.89 11.78
N ASP A 384 -22.31 2.75 12.98
CA ASP A 384 -23.34 3.65 13.51
C ASP A 384 -22.80 5.06 13.82
N THR A 385 -21.54 5.17 14.26
CA THR A 385 -20.89 6.46 14.53
C THR A 385 -20.35 7.14 13.26
N GLN A 386 -20.48 6.48 12.13
CA GLN A 386 -20.10 7.02 10.83
C GLN A 386 -21.29 7.76 10.23
N PRO A 387 -21.38 9.11 10.26
CA PRO A 387 -22.41 9.81 9.54
C PRO A 387 -22.29 9.44 8.05
N VAL A 388 -23.43 9.07 7.47
CA VAL A 388 -23.62 8.97 6.01
C VAL A 388 -23.35 10.38 5.50
N GLY A 389 -22.22 10.61 4.85
CA GLY A 389 -21.86 11.88 4.21
C GLY A 389 -22.40 11.91 2.82
#